data_ca1f5c970acb7410c5c67abe130a4f4d
#
_entry.id   ca1f5c970acb7410c5c67abe130a4f4d
#
_cell.length_a   1.000
_cell.length_b   1.000
_cell.length_c   1.000
_cell.angle_alpha   90.00
_cell.angle_beta   90.00
_cell.angle_gamma   90.00
#
_symmetry.space_group_name_H-M   'P 1'
#
loop_
_entity.id
_entity.type
_entity.pdbx_description
1 polymer ?
#
loop_
_entity_poly.entity_id
_entity_poly.type
_entity_poly.pdbx_seq_one_letter_code
_entity_poly.pdbx_strand_id
1 'polypeptide(L)'
;QPAEETGKGALVCRDIIRDKNIKEIYGLHNIPGYRMGDVLVRKGTFACASTGISIKFTGTPSHAAYPDAGLNPCISLAGLLIELQNLTKDMQSDGGIVMMTVIGIEAGSDNYGVSASEGTLRLTLRAERGVVFDELVSQIENKARIYAANGGFDIEIERIEPFPATENKDKSVEKVIKCAERLGLNVQELKEPMRWSEDFGYYLQEC
;
A
#
# COMPACT_ATOMS: atom_id res chain seq x y z
N GLN A 1 12.46 5.08 17.16
CA GLN A 1 11.90 3.73 17.16
C GLN A 1 12.68 2.81 16.24
N PRO A 2 12.75 1.50 16.49
CA PRO A 2 13.34 0.55 15.57
C PRO A 2 12.35 0.18 14.45
N ALA A 3 12.86 -0.37 13.32
CA ALA A 3 12.06 -1.01 12.27
C ALA A 3 11.00 -0.08 11.62
N GLU A 4 11.34 1.17 11.37
CA GLU A 4 10.50 2.12 10.64
C GLU A 4 10.23 1.60 9.22
N GLU A 5 11.26 1.16 8.50
CA GLU A 5 11.21 0.67 7.12
C GLU A 5 10.23 -0.50 6.87
N THR A 6 9.82 -1.19 7.93
CA THR A 6 8.86 -2.31 7.86
C THR A 6 7.50 -1.97 8.47
N GLY A 7 7.29 -0.72 8.90
CA GLY A 7 6.07 -0.27 9.58
C GLY A 7 5.86 -0.83 10.99
N LYS A 8 6.80 -1.64 11.50
CA LYS A 8 6.63 -2.33 12.80
C LYS A 8 6.98 -1.48 14.00
N GLY A 9 7.84 -0.48 13.84
CA GLY A 9 8.36 0.33 14.94
C GLY A 9 7.27 1.15 15.62
N ALA A 10 6.57 1.98 14.86
CA ALA A 10 5.47 2.77 15.39
C ALA A 10 4.29 1.89 15.85
N LEU A 11 4.00 0.81 15.13
CA LEU A 11 2.94 -0.14 15.48
C LEU A 11 3.13 -0.70 16.90
N VAL A 12 4.36 -1.08 17.26
CA VAL A 12 4.70 -1.59 18.60
C VAL A 12 4.69 -0.48 19.66
N CYS A 13 5.13 0.73 19.29
CA CYS A 13 5.28 1.84 20.23
C CYS A 13 3.99 2.66 20.42
N ARG A 14 2.97 2.52 19.55
CA ARG A 14 1.78 3.38 19.55
C ARG A 14 0.97 3.37 20.84
N ASP A 15 0.99 2.27 21.59
CA ASP A 15 0.21 2.15 22.82
C ASP A 15 0.61 3.19 23.87
N ILE A 16 1.86 3.69 23.85
CA ILE A 16 2.31 4.75 24.74
C ILE A 16 1.49 6.05 24.55
N ILE A 17 1.03 6.31 23.32
CA ILE A 17 0.22 7.50 22.99
C ILE A 17 -1.08 7.45 23.79
N ARG A 18 -1.77 6.31 23.75
CA ARG A 18 -3.02 6.08 24.50
C ARG A 18 -2.79 6.04 25.99
N ASP A 19 -1.80 5.27 26.46
CA ASP A 19 -1.53 5.06 27.88
C ASP A 19 -1.13 6.34 28.61
N LYS A 20 -0.43 7.25 27.92
CA LYS A 20 -0.03 8.56 28.44
C LYS A 20 -1.03 9.67 28.14
N ASN A 21 -2.16 9.35 27.48
CA ASN A 21 -3.18 10.32 27.07
C ASN A 21 -2.58 11.49 26.27
N ILE A 22 -1.68 11.21 25.34
CA ILE A 22 -1.02 12.18 24.48
C ILE A 22 -2.05 12.69 23.48
N LYS A 23 -2.18 14.02 23.38
CA LYS A 23 -3.18 14.68 22.52
C LYS A 23 -2.63 15.08 21.16
N GLU A 24 -1.35 15.29 21.08
CA GLU A 24 -0.66 15.71 19.85
C GLU A 24 0.73 15.12 19.83
N ILE A 25 1.13 14.65 18.67
CA ILE A 25 2.47 14.15 18.38
C ILE A 25 3.00 14.83 17.12
N TYR A 26 4.27 15.14 17.10
CA TYR A 26 4.93 15.78 15.95
C TYR A 26 6.16 14.98 15.58
N GLY A 27 6.35 14.74 14.28
CA GLY A 27 7.53 14.14 13.69
C GLY A 27 8.18 15.07 12.67
N LEU A 28 9.48 14.98 12.51
CA LEU A 28 10.24 15.66 11.47
C LEU A 28 10.86 14.62 10.55
N HIS A 29 10.66 14.80 9.25
CA HIS A 29 11.32 14.01 8.23
C HIS A 29 12.23 14.89 7.38
N ASN A 30 13.44 14.44 7.09
CA ASN A 30 14.35 15.11 6.17
C ASN A 30 13.96 14.76 4.72
N ILE A 31 13.54 15.78 3.95
CA ILE A 31 13.07 15.59 2.57
C ILE A 31 14.05 16.20 1.60
N PRO A 32 14.77 15.41 0.78
CA PRO A 32 15.69 15.94 -0.22
C PRO A 32 14.94 16.66 -1.35
N GLY A 33 15.67 17.54 -2.07
CA GLY A 33 15.12 18.29 -3.21
C GLY A 33 14.52 19.65 -2.86
N TYR A 34 14.48 20.02 -1.58
CA TYR A 34 14.05 21.33 -1.10
C TYR A 34 15.24 22.10 -0.49
N ARG A 35 15.07 23.43 -0.34
CA ARG A 35 16.12 24.26 0.25
C ARG A 35 16.28 23.92 1.74
N MET A 36 17.50 23.86 2.21
CA MET A 36 17.81 23.64 3.62
C MET A 36 17.15 24.74 4.49
N GLY A 37 16.41 24.32 5.51
CA GLY A 37 15.66 25.20 6.42
C GLY A 37 14.22 25.48 5.98
N ASP A 38 13.79 25.04 4.81
CA ASP A 38 12.37 25.08 4.43
C ASP A 38 11.60 24.06 5.27
N VAL A 39 10.44 24.48 5.76
CA VAL A 39 9.49 23.64 6.50
C VAL A 39 8.33 23.30 5.59
N LEU A 40 8.24 22.03 5.20
CA LEU A 40 7.18 21.54 4.33
C LEU A 40 6.02 21.05 5.19
N VAL A 41 4.83 21.53 4.91
CA VAL A 41 3.61 21.14 5.64
C VAL A 41 2.49 20.78 4.66
N ARG A 42 1.56 19.96 5.10
CA ARG A 42 0.31 19.68 4.39
C ARG A 42 -0.80 19.37 5.38
N LYS A 43 -1.95 19.98 5.19
CA LYS A 43 -3.20 19.61 5.86
C LYS A 43 -3.77 18.34 5.23
N GLY A 44 -4.42 17.50 6.04
CA GLY A 44 -4.86 16.19 5.59
C GLY A 44 -3.69 15.24 5.35
N THR A 45 -3.76 14.41 4.32
CA THR A 45 -2.74 13.40 4.06
C THR A 45 -1.41 14.00 3.66
N PHE A 46 -0.36 13.75 4.45
CA PHE A 46 1.02 14.13 4.15
C PHE A 46 1.74 13.03 3.35
N ALA A 47 1.58 11.78 3.77
CA ALA A 47 2.14 10.60 3.08
C ALA A 47 1.06 9.54 2.88
N CYS A 48 1.10 8.85 1.74
CA CYS A 48 0.10 7.87 1.34
C CYS A 48 0.11 6.62 2.22
N ALA A 49 -1.04 5.95 2.33
CA ALA A 49 -1.08 4.56 2.79
C ALA A 49 -0.44 3.63 1.75
N SER A 50 0.16 2.53 2.20
CA SER A 50 0.66 1.50 1.29
C SER A 50 0.68 0.10 1.91
N THR A 51 0.70 -0.92 1.04
CA THR A 51 1.04 -2.29 1.38
C THR A 51 1.55 -3.04 0.16
N GLY A 52 2.45 -3.97 0.36
CA GLY A 52 2.66 -5.06 -0.57
C GLY A 52 1.50 -6.05 -0.48
N ILE A 53 1.18 -6.70 -1.59
CA ILE A 53 0.25 -7.82 -1.61
C ILE A 53 0.82 -8.94 -2.48
N SER A 54 0.82 -10.16 -1.93
CA SER A 54 1.18 -11.38 -2.65
C SER A 54 -0.06 -12.25 -2.79
N ILE A 55 -0.40 -12.62 -4.03
CA ILE A 55 -1.54 -13.46 -4.37
C ILE A 55 -0.99 -14.71 -5.04
N LYS A 56 -1.08 -15.85 -4.36
CA LYS A 56 -0.65 -17.14 -4.89
C LYS A 56 -1.86 -18.00 -5.23
N PHE A 57 -1.87 -18.56 -6.44
CA PHE A 57 -2.81 -19.60 -6.87
C PHE A 57 -2.10 -20.92 -6.98
N THR A 58 -2.69 -21.97 -6.42
CA THR A 58 -2.22 -23.34 -6.50
C THR A 58 -3.29 -24.20 -7.15
N GLY A 59 -2.94 -24.84 -8.26
CA GLY A 59 -3.75 -25.79 -9.00
C GLY A 59 -3.07 -27.15 -9.07
N THR A 60 -3.21 -27.86 -10.21
CA THR A 60 -2.62 -29.16 -10.43
C THR A 60 -1.88 -29.23 -11.77
N PRO A 61 -0.67 -29.83 -11.81
CA PRO A 61 0.07 -29.95 -13.05
C PRO A 61 -0.56 -31.02 -13.97
N SER A 62 -0.31 -30.89 -15.26
CA SER A 62 -0.63 -31.91 -16.26
C SER A 62 0.46 -32.03 -17.30
N HIS A 63 0.45 -33.09 -18.06
CA HIS A 63 1.31 -33.22 -19.26
C HIS A 63 0.90 -32.14 -20.28
N ALA A 64 1.86 -31.48 -20.91
CA ALA A 64 1.59 -30.38 -21.84
C ALA A 64 0.72 -30.77 -23.05
N ALA A 65 0.67 -32.07 -23.42
CA ALA A 65 -0.20 -32.58 -24.45
C ALA A 65 -1.68 -32.76 -23.98
N TYR A 66 -1.93 -32.70 -22.67
CA TYR A 66 -3.24 -32.87 -22.08
C TYR A 66 -3.54 -31.73 -21.08
N PRO A 67 -3.61 -30.47 -21.55
CA PRO A 67 -3.72 -29.31 -20.68
C PRO A 67 -4.99 -29.31 -19.81
N ASP A 68 -6.08 -29.88 -20.32
CA ASP A 68 -7.38 -29.94 -19.61
C ASP A 68 -7.39 -30.95 -18.46
N ALA A 69 -6.35 -31.77 -18.31
CA ALA A 69 -6.21 -32.71 -17.20
C ALA A 69 -5.61 -32.06 -15.93
N GLY A 70 -5.22 -30.79 -15.99
CA GLY A 70 -4.68 -30.03 -14.88
C GLY A 70 -5.42 -28.71 -14.63
N LEU A 71 -4.96 -27.97 -13.62
CA LEU A 71 -5.43 -26.62 -13.31
C LEU A 71 -4.25 -25.64 -13.37
N ASN A 72 -4.11 -24.96 -14.50
CA ASN A 72 -3.01 -24.04 -14.77
C ASN A 72 -3.43 -22.60 -14.41
N PRO A 73 -2.77 -21.92 -13.44
CA PRO A 73 -3.17 -20.60 -12.98
C PRO A 73 -2.71 -19.44 -13.90
N CYS A 74 -1.87 -19.68 -14.90
CA CYS A 74 -1.25 -18.61 -15.70
C CYS A 74 -2.25 -17.64 -16.32
N ILE A 75 -3.28 -18.17 -16.99
CA ILE A 75 -4.30 -17.33 -17.66
C ILE A 75 -5.16 -16.59 -16.64
N SER A 76 -5.52 -17.25 -15.54
CA SER A 76 -6.29 -16.62 -14.47
C SER A 76 -5.54 -15.47 -13.79
N LEU A 77 -4.24 -15.64 -13.51
CA LEU A 77 -3.40 -14.57 -12.96
C LEU A 77 -3.22 -13.41 -13.94
N ALA A 78 -3.02 -13.69 -15.23
CA ALA A 78 -2.93 -12.66 -16.25
C ALA A 78 -4.24 -11.87 -16.39
N GLY A 79 -5.38 -12.57 -16.41
CA GLY A 79 -6.71 -11.96 -16.45
C GLY A 79 -6.98 -11.11 -15.20
N LEU A 80 -6.68 -11.64 -14.03
CA LEU A 80 -6.77 -10.91 -12.76
C LEU A 80 -5.95 -9.62 -12.81
N LEU A 81 -4.68 -9.69 -13.23
CA LEU A 81 -3.80 -8.52 -13.31
C LEU A 81 -4.41 -7.40 -14.18
N ILE A 82 -4.95 -7.76 -15.37
CA ILE A 82 -5.58 -6.78 -16.29
C ILE A 82 -6.80 -6.15 -15.63
N GLU A 83 -7.64 -6.95 -14.97
CA GLU A 83 -8.81 -6.45 -14.26
C GLU A 83 -8.44 -5.51 -13.11
N LEU A 84 -7.41 -5.84 -12.33
CA LEU A 84 -6.92 -5.00 -11.23
C LEU A 84 -6.35 -3.67 -11.73
N GLN A 85 -5.70 -3.66 -12.90
CA GLN A 85 -5.25 -2.40 -13.53
C GLN A 85 -6.41 -1.48 -13.90
N ASN A 86 -7.49 -2.05 -14.44
CA ASN A 86 -8.68 -1.27 -14.79
C ASN A 86 -9.37 -0.74 -13.53
N LEU A 87 -9.58 -1.59 -12.52
CA LEU A 87 -10.11 -1.18 -11.22
C LEU A 87 -9.34 0.02 -10.64
N THR A 88 -8.01 -0.05 -10.64
CA THR A 88 -7.17 1.03 -10.08
C THR A 88 -7.33 2.34 -10.86
N LYS A 89 -7.43 2.28 -12.19
CA LYS A 89 -7.66 3.45 -13.02
C LYS A 89 -9.03 4.08 -12.76
N ASP A 90 -10.06 3.24 -12.60
CA ASP A 90 -11.42 3.70 -12.32
C ASP A 90 -11.47 4.41 -10.94
N MET A 91 -10.85 3.83 -9.92
CA MET A 91 -10.76 4.44 -8.59
C MET A 91 -9.95 5.75 -8.58
N GLN A 92 -8.95 5.91 -9.46
CA GLN A 92 -8.17 7.14 -9.58
C GLN A 92 -8.99 8.29 -10.20
N SER A 93 -10.01 8.00 -11.01
CA SER A 93 -10.84 9.01 -11.64
C SER A 93 -11.64 9.87 -10.66
N ASP A 94 -11.87 9.40 -9.44
CA ASP A 94 -12.60 10.09 -8.38
C ASP A 94 -11.77 11.16 -7.64
N GLY A 95 -10.54 11.40 -8.11
CA GLY A 95 -9.60 12.38 -7.55
C GLY A 95 -8.77 11.83 -6.40
N GLY A 96 -7.54 12.31 -6.31
CA GLY A 96 -6.55 11.85 -5.35
C GLY A 96 -5.64 10.75 -5.91
N ILE A 97 -4.65 10.37 -5.12
CA ILE A 97 -3.68 9.34 -5.52
C ILE A 97 -4.24 7.96 -5.22
N VAL A 98 -4.39 7.13 -6.24
CA VAL A 98 -4.64 5.69 -6.13
C VAL A 98 -3.69 5.00 -7.11
N MET A 99 -2.86 4.09 -6.60
CA MET A 99 -1.80 3.48 -7.40
C MET A 99 -1.69 1.98 -7.11
N MET A 100 -1.47 1.22 -8.17
CA MET A 100 -1.04 -0.16 -8.12
C MET A 100 0.21 -0.32 -8.97
N THR A 101 1.28 -0.83 -8.38
CA THR A 101 2.52 -1.16 -9.08
C THR A 101 2.67 -2.67 -9.11
N VAL A 102 2.87 -3.23 -10.31
CA VAL A 102 3.18 -4.64 -10.47
C VAL A 102 4.64 -4.86 -10.09
N ILE A 103 4.89 -5.67 -9.08
CA ILE A 103 6.23 -6.02 -8.63
C ILE A 103 6.74 -7.27 -9.33
N GLY A 104 5.84 -8.21 -9.61
CA GLY A 104 6.16 -9.40 -10.35
C GLY A 104 4.96 -10.30 -10.60
N ILE A 105 5.07 -11.10 -11.63
CA ILE A 105 4.18 -12.23 -11.91
C ILE A 105 5.05 -13.41 -12.29
N GLU A 106 4.87 -14.52 -11.62
CA GLU A 106 5.65 -15.74 -11.82
C GLU A 106 4.69 -16.92 -11.87
N ALA A 107 4.90 -17.85 -12.80
CA ALA A 107 4.14 -19.08 -12.85
C ALA A 107 4.90 -20.16 -13.63
N GLY A 108 4.78 -21.42 -13.18
CA GLY A 108 5.38 -22.56 -13.85
C GLY A 108 6.90 -22.67 -13.67
N SER A 109 7.53 -23.35 -14.60
CA SER A 109 8.97 -23.65 -14.62
C SER A 109 9.49 -23.75 -16.05
N ASP A 110 10.79 -23.98 -16.22
CA ASP A 110 11.42 -24.21 -17.54
C ASP A 110 11.17 -25.63 -18.12
N ASN A 111 10.30 -26.43 -17.51
CA ASN A 111 9.93 -27.75 -18.00
C ASN A 111 8.79 -27.67 -19.01
N TYR A 112 9.11 -27.67 -20.31
CA TYR A 112 8.11 -27.55 -21.38
C TYR A 112 7.16 -28.75 -21.52
N GLY A 113 7.44 -29.87 -20.84
CA GLY A 113 6.60 -31.07 -20.85
C GLY A 113 5.47 -31.05 -19.82
N VAL A 114 5.44 -30.08 -18.89
CA VAL A 114 4.50 -30.04 -17.76
C VAL A 114 3.88 -28.65 -17.66
N SER A 115 2.54 -28.58 -17.51
CA SER A 115 1.83 -27.32 -17.30
C SER A 115 2.12 -26.75 -15.92
N ALA A 116 2.05 -25.42 -15.78
CA ALA A 116 2.16 -24.76 -14.49
C ALA A 116 1.06 -25.22 -13.53
N SER A 117 1.43 -25.46 -12.28
CA SER A 117 0.49 -25.74 -11.19
C SER A 117 0.44 -24.67 -10.13
N GLU A 118 1.42 -23.76 -10.11
CA GLU A 118 1.48 -22.64 -9.19
C GLU A 118 1.80 -21.35 -9.93
N GLY A 119 1.33 -20.25 -9.38
CA GLY A 119 1.72 -18.93 -9.83
C GLY A 119 1.46 -17.88 -8.75
N THR A 120 2.23 -16.81 -8.77
CA THR A 120 2.19 -15.71 -7.79
C THR A 120 2.19 -14.37 -8.49
N LEU A 121 1.26 -13.51 -8.11
CA LEU A 121 1.20 -12.10 -8.48
C LEU A 121 1.58 -11.24 -7.27
N ARG A 122 2.57 -10.36 -7.43
CA ARG A 122 3.03 -9.43 -6.38
C ARG A 122 2.77 -8.00 -6.81
N LEU A 123 2.14 -7.24 -5.93
CA LEU A 123 1.72 -5.86 -6.18
C LEU A 123 2.15 -4.98 -5.01
N THR A 124 2.38 -3.69 -5.27
CA THR A 124 2.39 -2.63 -4.24
C THR A 124 1.20 -1.72 -4.49
N LEU A 125 0.41 -1.52 -3.46
CA LEU A 125 -0.79 -0.66 -3.47
C LEU A 125 -0.52 0.61 -2.68
N ARG A 126 -1.03 1.75 -3.18
CA ARG A 126 -0.95 3.04 -2.50
C ARG A 126 -2.21 3.84 -2.73
N ALA A 127 -2.66 4.57 -1.71
CA ALA A 127 -3.67 5.60 -1.88
C ALA A 127 -3.46 6.77 -0.91
N GLU A 128 -3.91 7.95 -1.34
CA GLU A 128 -3.83 9.18 -0.53
C GLU A 128 -4.69 9.08 0.72
N ARG A 129 -5.93 8.62 0.60
CA ARG A 129 -6.89 8.55 1.71
C ARG A 129 -6.99 7.12 2.24
N GLY A 130 -6.90 6.96 3.56
CA GLY A 130 -6.98 5.65 4.22
C GLY A 130 -8.24 4.86 3.83
N VAL A 131 -9.41 5.52 3.79
CA VAL A 131 -10.69 4.88 3.40
C VAL A 131 -10.64 4.33 1.96
N VAL A 132 -10.05 5.08 1.03
CA VAL A 132 -9.90 4.65 -0.39
C VAL A 132 -8.87 3.52 -0.49
N PHE A 133 -7.84 3.55 0.35
CA PHE A 133 -6.85 2.48 0.42
C PHE A 133 -7.47 1.16 0.89
N ASP A 134 -8.25 1.20 1.96
CA ASP A 134 -8.94 0.02 2.50
C ASP A 134 -9.91 -0.58 1.47
N GLU A 135 -10.63 0.28 0.75
CA GLU A 135 -11.51 -0.13 -0.34
C GLU A 135 -10.73 -0.79 -1.48
N LEU A 136 -9.61 -0.19 -1.92
CA LEU A 136 -8.73 -0.75 -2.95
C LEU A 136 -8.24 -2.14 -2.58
N VAL A 137 -7.71 -2.31 -1.36
CA VAL A 137 -7.22 -3.59 -0.85
C VAL A 137 -8.34 -4.62 -0.82
N SER A 138 -9.50 -4.24 -0.28
CA SER A 138 -10.67 -5.14 -0.19
C SER A 138 -11.15 -5.61 -1.56
N GLN A 139 -11.25 -4.71 -2.53
CA GLN A 139 -11.67 -5.07 -3.89
C GLN A 139 -10.66 -5.98 -4.58
N ILE A 140 -9.35 -5.73 -4.42
CA ILE A 140 -8.29 -6.58 -4.98
C ILE A 140 -8.36 -8.00 -4.40
N GLU A 141 -8.46 -8.13 -3.08
CA GLU A 141 -8.59 -9.43 -2.42
C GLU A 141 -9.84 -10.18 -2.87
N ASN A 142 -10.97 -9.46 -2.97
CA ASN A 142 -12.24 -10.05 -3.42
C ASN A 142 -12.16 -10.58 -4.86
N LYS A 143 -11.60 -9.78 -5.78
CA LYS A 143 -11.40 -10.21 -7.17
C LYS A 143 -10.48 -11.42 -7.26
N ALA A 144 -9.38 -11.43 -6.49
CA ALA A 144 -8.48 -12.58 -6.44
C ALA A 144 -9.22 -13.87 -5.99
N ARG A 145 -10.05 -13.77 -4.95
CA ARG A 145 -10.87 -14.93 -4.49
C ARG A 145 -11.87 -15.39 -5.53
N ILE A 146 -12.49 -14.47 -6.27
CA ILE A 146 -13.43 -14.81 -7.36
C ILE A 146 -12.68 -15.54 -8.49
N TYR A 147 -11.51 -15.08 -8.88
CA TYR A 147 -10.69 -15.73 -9.91
C TYR A 147 -10.24 -17.13 -9.49
N ALA A 148 -9.81 -17.27 -8.23
CA ALA A 148 -9.45 -18.58 -7.68
C ALA A 148 -10.63 -19.56 -7.68
N ALA A 149 -11.78 -19.11 -7.19
CA ALA A 149 -13.00 -19.93 -7.14
C ALA A 149 -13.45 -20.37 -8.54
N ASN A 150 -13.47 -19.46 -9.51
CA ASN A 150 -13.86 -19.76 -10.89
C ASN A 150 -12.90 -20.72 -11.60
N GLY A 151 -11.60 -20.68 -11.26
CA GLY A 151 -10.58 -21.56 -11.82
C GLY A 151 -10.35 -22.84 -11.03
N GLY A 152 -10.99 -23.00 -9.87
CA GLY A 152 -10.80 -24.16 -8.98
C GLY A 152 -9.43 -24.19 -8.30
N PHE A 153 -8.80 -23.02 -8.09
CA PHE A 153 -7.48 -22.91 -7.45
C PHE A 153 -7.61 -22.76 -5.94
N ASP A 154 -6.68 -23.32 -5.20
CA ASP A 154 -6.39 -22.87 -3.84
C ASP A 154 -5.74 -21.47 -3.90
N ILE A 155 -6.06 -20.61 -2.92
CA ILE A 155 -5.57 -19.24 -2.88
C ILE A 155 -4.92 -18.90 -1.53
N GLU A 156 -3.76 -18.26 -1.59
CA GLU A 156 -3.12 -17.61 -0.46
C GLU A 156 -2.96 -16.13 -0.79
N ILE A 157 -3.34 -15.26 0.16
CA ILE A 157 -3.16 -13.81 0.06
C ILE A 157 -2.41 -13.34 1.29
N GLU A 158 -1.30 -12.65 1.08
CA GLU A 158 -0.48 -12.07 2.14
C GLU A 158 -0.34 -10.56 1.94
N ARG A 159 -0.54 -9.77 3.01
CA ARG A 159 -0.22 -8.34 3.06
C ARG A 159 1.17 -8.16 3.66
N ILE A 160 1.99 -7.36 3.01
CA ILE A 160 3.40 -7.18 3.35
C ILE A 160 3.62 -5.71 3.69
N GLU A 161 4.20 -5.46 4.86
CA GLU A 161 4.58 -4.13 5.34
C GLU A 161 3.48 -3.08 5.15
N PRO A 162 2.33 -3.21 5.83
CA PRO A 162 1.26 -2.24 5.75
C PRO A 162 1.64 -0.94 6.46
N PHE A 163 1.40 0.19 5.79
CA PHE A 163 1.55 1.54 6.32
C PHE A 163 0.22 2.28 6.20
N PRO A 164 -0.33 2.82 7.29
CA PRO A 164 -1.48 3.71 7.20
C PRO A 164 -1.10 5.05 6.56
N ALA A 165 -2.08 5.77 6.04
CA ALA A 165 -1.86 7.15 5.62
C ALA A 165 -1.42 8.01 6.80
N THR A 166 -0.47 8.92 6.57
CA THR A 166 -0.09 9.94 7.54
C THR A 166 -1.00 11.14 7.34
N GLU A 167 -2.08 11.21 8.11
CA GLU A 167 -3.10 12.24 7.99
C GLU A 167 -2.95 13.30 9.10
N ASN A 168 -2.50 14.49 8.73
CA ASN A 168 -2.29 15.60 9.66
C ASN A 168 -3.59 16.31 10.00
N LYS A 169 -3.79 16.63 11.28
CA LYS A 169 -4.89 17.50 11.73
C LYS A 169 -4.55 18.96 11.43
N ASP A 170 -5.49 19.70 10.85
CA ASP A 170 -5.31 21.10 10.44
C ASP A 170 -4.77 21.99 11.58
N LYS A 171 -5.32 21.83 12.80
CA LYS A 171 -4.88 22.60 13.97
C LYS A 171 -3.42 22.35 14.35
N SER A 172 -2.94 21.12 14.18
CA SER A 172 -1.54 20.77 14.46
C SER A 172 -0.61 21.34 13.39
N VAL A 173 -1.03 21.30 12.12
CA VAL A 173 -0.30 21.95 11.01
C VAL A 173 -0.19 23.46 11.23
N GLU A 174 -1.27 24.14 11.61
CA GLU A 174 -1.27 25.57 11.90
C GLU A 174 -0.32 25.94 13.05
N LYS A 175 -0.18 25.08 14.07
CA LYS A 175 0.82 25.29 15.13
C LYS A 175 2.24 25.20 14.60
N VAL A 176 2.53 24.22 13.74
CA VAL A 176 3.85 24.07 13.10
C VAL A 176 4.16 25.30 12.27
N ILE A 177 3.23 25.78 11.44
CA ILE A 177 3.40 27.00 10.63
C ILE A 177 3.75 28.19 11.51
N LYS A 178 2.98 28.47 12.55
CA LYS A 178 3.22 29.57 13.47
C LYS A 178 4.56 29.48 14.18
N CYS A 179 5.00 28.28 14.55
CA CYS A 179 6.30 28.07 15.17
C CYS A 179 7.45 28.33 14.17
N ALA A 180 7.35 27.84 12.94
CA ALA A 180 8.33 28.05 11.89
C ALA A 180 8.47 29.54 11.53
N GLU A 181 7.36 30.25 11.36
CA GLU A 181 7.33 31.70 11.11
C GLU A 181 8.02 32.50 12.22
N ARG A 182 7.77 32.15 13.51
CA ARG A 182 8.43 32.80 14.66
C ARG A 182 9.95 32.60 14.66
N LEU A 183 10.41 31.49 14.09
CA LEU A 183 11.83 31.18 13.96
C LEU A 183 12.44 31.77 12.66
N GLY A 184 11.65 32.48 11.86
CA GLY A 184 12.09 33.05 10.59
C GLY A 184 12.36 32.00 9.50
N LEU A 185 11.80 30.80 9.63
CA LEU A 185 11.92 29.74 8.65
C LEU A 185 10.90 29.92 7.52
N ASN A 186 11.28 29.54 6.32
CA ASN A 186 10.37 29.55 5.18
C ASN A 186 9.42 28.34 5.26
N VAL A 187 8.12 28.59 5.12
CA VAL A 187 7.08 27.54 5.13
C VAL A 187 6.53 27.35 3.73
N GLN A 188 6.46 26.09 3.30
CA GLN A 188 5.85 25.72 2.04
C GLN A 188 4.72 24.72 2.29
N GLU A 189 3.52 25.04 1.85
CA GLU A 189 2.39 24.11 1.88
C GLU A 189 2.39 23.26 0.60
N LEU A 190 2.47 21.94 0.77
CA LEU A 190 2.50 21.00 -0.32
C LEU A 190 1.10 20.84 -0.94
N LYS A 191 1.01 20.93 -2.28
CA LYS A 191 -0.23 20.75 -3.02
C LYS A 191 -0.68 19.29 -3.07
N GLU A 192 0.28 18.37 -3.19
CA GLU A 192 0.04 16.94 -3.26
C GLU A 192 0.71 16.23 -2.09
N PRO A 193 0.20 15.10 -1.62
CA PRO A 193 0.86 14.29 -0.60
C PRO A 193 2.12 13.65 -1.19
N MET A 194 3.00 13.22 -0.30
CA MET A 194 4.09 12.34 -0.65
C MET A 194 3.54 10.97 -1.06
N ARG A 195 4.09 10.40 -2.14
CA ARG A 195 3.65 9.10 -2.64
C ARG A 195 4.23 7.92 -1.87
N TRP A 196 5.30 8.14 -1.12
CA TRP A 196 5.85 7.17 -0.19
C TRP A 196 5.03 7.14 1.11
N SER A 197 5.34 6.23 2.00
CA SER A 197 4.61 5.97 3.25
C SER A 197 5.53 6.03 4.45
N GLU A 198 4.96 6.26 5.61
CA GLU A 198 5.63 6.42 6.89
C GLU A 198 4.91 5.60 7.95
N ASP A 199 5.64 5.01 8.88
CA ASP A 199 5.03 4.32 10.00
C ASP A 199 4.44 5.29 11.05
N PHE A 200 4.79 6.58 10.97
CA PHE A 200 4.23 7.64 11.83
C PHE A 200 2.70 7.69 11.81
N GLY A 201 2.07 7.27 10.71
CA GLY A 201 0.62 7.15 10.59
C GLY A 201 -0.03 6.28 11.67
N TYR A 202 0.68 5.29 12.23
CA TYR A 202 0.19 4.47 13.34
C TYR A 202 -0.01 5.28 14.62
N TYR A 203 0.86 6.26 14.90
CA TYR A 203 0.67 7.14 16.05
C TYR A 203 -0.56 8.03 15.92
N LEU A 204 -0.87 8.48 14.69
CA LEU A 204 -2.00 9.35 14.42
C LEU A 204 -3.36 8.65 14.57
N GLN A 205 -3.37 7.32 14.58
CA GLN A 205 -4.58 6.54 14.89
C GLN A 205 -4.96 6.59 16.38
N GLU A 206 -4.03 6.98 17.26
CA GLU A 206 -4.20 6.95 18.71
C GLU A 206 -4.40 8.35 19.34
N CYS A 207 -4.29 9.46 18.57
CA CYS A 207 -4.41 10.83 19.12
C CYS A 207 -5.15 11.83 18.22
#